data_1e2d4cdfefaac0c1daf0b69b6b3d406c
#
_entry.id   1e2d4cdfefaac0c1daf0b69b6b3d406c
#
_cell.length_a   1.000
_cell.length_b   1.000
_cell.length_c   1.000
_cell.angle_alpha   90.00
_cell.angle_beta   90.00
_cell.angle_gamma   90.00
#
_symmetry.space_group_name_H-M   'P 1'
#
loop_
_entity.id
_entity.type
_entity.pdbx_description
1 polymer ?
#
loop_
_entity_poly.entity_id
_entity_poly.type
_entity_poly.pdbx_seq_one_letter_code
_entity_poly.pdbx_strand_id
1 'polypeptide(L)'
;MLRDIDSGVSSAWVSSFADDTRVLAGVSTVEGVVALQEDLEKIYQWAAQNNATFNSTKFECLRYGRNKSLINSSKYYSNTLTEIESKPSVRDLGVTMSADGSFADQISNVTTSANLKCWWILRSFITRDRMPLVTQWKSLVQPILEYCCQLWCPNSPGLIQKLEKVQLNYFRKISGMSDLDYWDQLKRLNMYSLQRRRERYIVIYVWKILEAKVPNFGIEAVASSRSGRYCRVPLLKTTAASSTRTIRFRSMGVNGLRLFNAVPQHIRNMSNCSVETFKGALDKYLKQVTDEPRVPGLIKYCSRGSNSSVDQ
;
A
#
# COMPACT_ATOMS: atom_id res chain seq x y z
N MET A 1 -12.22 15.95 -19.25
CA MET A 1 -11.99 17.35 -18.94
C MET A 1 -10.51 17.66 -18.63
N LEU A 2 -9.74 16.74 -18.08
CA LEU A 2 -8.31 16.95 -17.77
C LEU A 2 -7.35 16.14 -18.68
N ARG A 3 -7.80 15.74 -19.89
CA ARG A 3 -7.04 14.83 -20.76
C ARG A 3 -5.70 15.39 -21.25
N ASP A 4 -5.59 16.70 -21.35
CA ASP A 4 -4.45 17.38 -21.97
C ASP A 4 -3.69 18.26 -20.99
N ILE A 5 -3.91 18.09 -19.68
CA ILE A 5 -3.28 18.90 -18.62
C ILE A 5 -1.77 18.75 -18.57
N ASP A 6 -1.25 17.62 -19.08
CA ASP A 6 0.17 17.31 -19.24
C ASP A 6 0.76 17.80 -20.56
N SER A 7 -0.06 18.43 -21.44
CA SER A 7 0.44 18.96 -22.70
C SER A 7 1.42 20.10 -22.44
N GLY A 8 2.65 19.92 -22.86
CA GLY A 8 3.74 20.89 -22.66
C GLY A 8 4.58 20.66 -21.40
N VAL A 9 4.20 19.77 -20.50
CA VAL A 9 5.04 19.35 -19.37
C VAL A 9 6.21 18.48 -19.89
N SER A 10 7.44 18.81 -19.49
CA SER A 10 8.64 18.19 -20.05
C SER A 10 9.52 17.47 -19.02
N SER A 11 9.58 17.92 -17.79
CA SER A 11 10.44 17.42 -16.72
C SER A 11 9.70 16.66 -15.65
N ALA A 12 8.38 16.86 -15.56
CA ALA A 12 7.52 16.26 -14.56
C ALA A 12 6.58 15.22 -15.18
N TRP A 13 6.09 14.32 -14.34
CA TRP A 13 5.01 13.41 -14.65
C TRP A 13 3.73 13.90 -13.96
N VAL A 14 2.65 14.03 -14.75
CA VAL A 14 1.35 14.50 -14.27
C VAL A 14 0.39 13.32 -14.21
N SER A 15 -0.38 13.24 -13.15
CA SER A 15 -1.44 12.25 -12.98
C SER A 15 -2.65 12.89 -12.36
N SER A 16 -3.81 12.65 -12.94
CA SER A 16 -5.09 13.18 -12.45
C SER A 16 -6.06 12.05 -12.11
N PHE A 17 -6.80 12.24 -11.04
CA PHE A 17 -7.93 11.38 -10.65
C PHE A 17 -9.10 12.28 -10.27
N ALA A 18 -10.15 12.29 -11.07
CA ALA A 18 -11.24 13.26 -11.02
C ALA A 18 -10.69 14.70 -11.07
N ASP A 19 -10.87 15.47 -10.01
CA ASP A 19 -10.40 16.85 -9.83
C ASP A 19 -9.03 16.94 -9.15
N ASP A 20 -8.54 15.84 -8.55
CA ASP A 20 -7.21 15.81 -7.92
C ASP A 20 -6.12 15.61 -8.97
N THR A 21 -5.15 16.52 -9.02
CA THR A 21 -4.00 16.44 -9.91
C THR A 21 -2.70 16.38 -9.12
N ARG A 22 -1.78 15.52 -9.54
CA ARG A 22 -0.45 15.32 -8.95
C ARG A 22 0.61 15.60 -9.98
N VAL A 23 1.64 16.28 -9.54
CA VAL A 23 2.83 16.55 -10.33
C VAL A 23 4.02 15.91 -9.61
N LEU A 24 4.78 15.06 -10.29
CA LEU A 24 5.90 14.30 -9.76
C LEU A 24 7.15 14.58 -10.59
N ALA A 25 8.25 14.96 -9.95
CA ALA A 25 9.52 15.16 -10.62
C ALA A 25 10.70 14.62 -9.81
N GLY A 26 11.71 14.14 -10.50
CA GLY A 26 12.99 13.78 -9.91
C GLY A 26 13.92 14.97 -9.90
N VAL A 27 14.03 15.69 -8.78
CA VAL A 27 14.82 16.91 -8.64
C VAL A 27 16.11 16.62 -7.90
N SER A 28 17.26 16.77 -8.57
CA SER A 28 18.59 16.53 -7.99
C SER A 28 19.52 17.75 -8.05
N THR A 29 19.16 18.76 -8.82
CA THR A 29 19.94 19.98 -9.08
C THR A 29 19.06 21.23 -9.02
N VAL A 30 19.67 22.40 -9.03
CA VAL A 30 18.95 23.70 -9.06
C VAL A 30 18.20 23.87 -10.38
N GLU A 31 18.78 23.43 -11.50
CA GLU A 31 18.14 23.46 -12.81
C GLU A 31 16.89 22.60 -12.82
N GLY A 32 16.89 21.46 -12.12
CA GLY A 32 15.70 20.62 -11.95
C GLY A 32 14.59 21.29 -11.10
N VAL A 33 14.97 22.16 -10.15
CA VAL A 33 13.98 22.97 -9.41
C VAL A 33 13.30 23.97 -10.35
N VAL A 34 14.08 24.67 -11.18
CA VAL A 34 13.56 25.63 -12.17
C VAL A 34 12.66 24.94 -13.19
N ALA A 35 13.12 23.82 -13.74
CA ALA A 35 12.35 23.06 -14.73
C ALA A 35 10.99 22.56 -14.16
N LEU A 36 10.95 22.15 -12.91
CA LEU A 36 9.68 21.78 -12.27
C LEU A 36 8.75 22.99 -12.09
N GLN A 37 9.28 24.17 -11.71
CA GLN A 37 8.48 25.39 -11.61
C GLN A 37 7.92 25.81 -12.98
N GLU A 38 8.72 25.73 -14.05
CA GLU A 38 8.27 25.98 -15.43
C GLU A 38 7.14 25.03 -15.85
N ASP A 39 7.23 23.75 -15.50
CA ASP A 39 6.17 22.80 -15.78
C ASP A 39 4.88 23.10 -14.99
N LEU A 40 4.99 23.56 -13.73
CA LEU A 40 3.84 24.04 -12.96
C LEU A 40 3.18 25.26 -13.63
N GLU A 41 3.97 26.21 -14.16
CA GLU A 41 3.46 27.39 -14.86
C GLU A 41 2.69 27.00 -16.13
N LYS A 42 3.18 26.00 -16.89
CA LYS A 42 2.45 25.45 -18.05
C LYS A 42 1.10 24.87 -17.66
N ILE A 43 1.05 24.13 -16.53
CA ILE A 43 -0.20 23.58 -16.00
C ILE A 43 -1.16 24.71 -15.61
N TYR A 44 -0.67 25.80 -14.99
CA TYR A 44 -1.49 26.95 -14.67
C TYR A 44 -2.00 27.70 -15.92
N GLN A 45 -1.16 27.83 -16.94
CA GLN A 45 -1.57 28.41 -18.23
C GLN A 45 -2.65 27.55 -18.90
N TRP A 46 -2.46 26.22 -18.90
CA TRP A 46 -3.48 25.30 -19.40
C TRP A 46 -4.83 25.50 -18.68
N ALA A 47 -4.81 25.62 -17.36
CA ALA A 47 -6.02 25.83 -16.58
C ALA A 47 -6.71 27.15 -16.96
N ALA A 48 -5.97 28.24 -17.11
CA ALA A 48 -6.50 29.52 -17.52
C ALA A 48 -7.13 29.46 -18.91
N GLN A 49 -6.49 28.79 -19.88
CA GLN A 49 -7.01 28.60 -21.24
C GLN A 49 -8.29 27.76 -21.28
N ASN A 50 -8.45 26.84 -20.35
CA ASN A 50 -9.61 25.94 -20.26
C ASN A 50 -10.68 26.40 -19.25
N ASN A 51 -10.60 27.66 -18.78
CA ASN A 51 -11.50 28.22 -17.75
C ASN A 51 -11.59 27.33 -16.49
N ALA A 52 -10.51 26.64 -16.16
CA ALA A 52 -10.39 25.86 -14.94
C ALA A 52 -9.63 26.65 -13.88
N THR A 53 -10.10 26.62 -12.64
CA THR A 53 -9.44 27.32 -11.53
C THR A 53 -8.92 26.31 -10.52
N PHE A 54 -7.63 26.40 -10.20
CA PHE A 54 -7.04 25.64 -9.10
C PHE A 54 -7.31 26.35 -7.77
N ASN A 55 -7.60 25.56 -6.74
CA ASN A 55 -7.66 26.08 -5.39
C ASN A 55 -6.25 26.15 -4.78
N SER A 56 -5.62 27.31 -4.86
CA SER A 56 -4.23 27.52 -4.38
C SER A 56 -4.04 27.23 -2.88
N THR A 57 -5.11 27.32 -2.07
CA THR A 57 -5.04 27.01 -0.63
C THR A 57 -4.90 25.51 -0.34
N LYS A 58 -5.12 24.66 -1.33
CA LYS A 58 -5.00 23.20 -1.23
C LYS A 58 -3.69 22.67 -1.80
N PHE A 59 -2.83 23.53 -2.34
CA PHE A 59 -1.55 23.07 -2.85
C PHE A 59 -0.65 22.61 -1.72
N GLU A 60 -0.09 21.40 -1.85
CA GLU A 60 0.78 20.78 -0.88
C GLU A 60 2.00 20.21 -1.61
N CYS A 61 3.19 20.45 -1.06
CA CYS A 61 4.43 19.89 -1.57
C CYS A 61 4.94 18.82 -0.61
N LEU A 62 5.16 17.58 -1.11
CA LEU A 62 5.81 16.52 -0.37
C LEU A 62 7.16 16.21 -0.99
N ARG A 63 8.23 16.31 -0.22
CA ARG A 63 9.60 16.14 -0.70
C ARG A 63 10.24 14.88 -0.16
N TYR A 64 10.62 14.01 -1.06
CA TYR A 64 11.40 12.82 -0.74
C TYR A 64 12.87 13.08 -1.03
N GLY A 65 13.77 12.75 -0.12
CA GLY A 65 15.19 12.85 -0.40
C GLY A 65 16.04 13.14 0.83
N ARG A 66 17.36 13.21 0.61
CA ARG A 66 18.36 13.41 1.67
C ARG A 66 19.19 14.68 1.49
N ASN A 67 19.12 15.29 0.32
CA ASN A 67 19.84 16.53 0.06
C ASN A 67 19.13 17.69 0.76
N LYS A 68 19.42 17.84 2.06
CA LYS A 68 18.81 18.89 2.89
C LYS A 68 19.10 20.30 2.38
N SER A 69 20.28 20.52 1.78
CA SER A 69 20.62 21.81 1.19
C SER A 69 19.66 22.18 0.07
N LEU A 70 19.48 21.28 -0.90
CA LEU A 70 18.56 21.50 -2.02
C LEU A 70 17.09 21.58 -1.55
N ILE A 71 16.70 20.75 -0.60
CA ILE A 71 15.34 20.77 -0.03
C ILE A 71 15.05 22.12 0.64
N ASN A 72 15.98 22.65 1.39
CA ASN A 72 15.77 23.90 2.13
C ASN A 72 15.88 25.15 1.24
N SER A 73 16.66 25.10 0.17
CA SER A 73 16.85 26.24 -0.74
C SER A 73 15.82 26.32 -1.86
N SER A 74 15.17 25.21 -2.20
CA SER A 74 14.19 25.18 -3.30
C SER A 74 12.81 25.64 -2.83
N LYS A 75 12.17 26.49 -3.63
CA LYS A 75 10.81 26.96 -3.41
C LYS A 75 9.98 26.80 -4.66
N TYR A 76 8.72 26.47 -4.50
CA TYR A 76 7.74 26.38 -5.59
C TYR A 76 6.60 27.33 -5.31
N TYR A 77 6.03 27.89 -6.37
CA TYR A 77 5.01 28.92 -6.28
C TYR A 77 3.75 28.50 -7.03
N SER A 78 2.61 28.89 -6.49
CA SER A 78 1.31 28.73 -7.11
C SER A 78 1.10 29.77 -8.23
N ASN A 79 -0.01 29.62 -8.96
CA ASN A 79 -0.46 30.58 -9.95
C ASN A 79 -0.73 32.00 -9.39
N THR A 80 -0.88 32.14 -8.08
CA THR A 80 -1.02 33.41 -7.35
C THR A 80 0.29 33.90 -6.76
N LEU A 81 1.44 33.35 -7.18
CA LEU A 81 2.77 33.64 -6.65
C LEU A 81 2.91 33.39 -5.15
N THR A 82 2.02 32.58 -4.58
CA THR A 82 2.10 32.16 -3.18
C THR A 82 3.03 30.94 -3.08
N GLU A 83 3.95 30.93 -2.14
CA GLU A 83 4.84 29.78 -1.89
C GLU A 83 4.02 28.55 -1.51
N ILE A 84 4.27 27.44 -2.19
CA ILE A 84 3.67 26.13 -1.86
C ILE A 84 4.43 25.52 -0.70
N GLU A 85 3.78 25.43 0.45
CA GLU A 85 4.38 24.93 1.68
C GLU A 85 4.78 23.45 1.56
N SER A 86 6.00 23.15 1.98
CA SER A 86 6.48 21.77 2.09
C SER A 86 5.99 21.13 3.38
N LYS A 87 5.26 20.03 3.27
CA LYS A 87 4.70 19.30 4.41
C LYS A 87 5.47 18.02 4.72
N PRO A 88 5.57 17.61 5.99
CA PRO A 88 6.19 16.34 6.38
C PRO A 88 5.34 15.13 5.95
N SER A 89 4.04 15.31 5.81
CA SER A 89 3.12 14.30 5.29
C SER A 89 1.94 14.96 4.55
N VAL A 90 1.43 14.27 3.53
CA VAL A 90 0.31 14.70 2.70
C VAL A 90 -0.67 13.53 2.57
N ARG A 91 -1.95 13.82 2.62
CA ARG A 91 -3.00 12.82 2.37
C ARG A 91 -3.42 12.85 0.92
N ASP A 92 -3.15 11.75 0.22
CA ASP A 92 -3.41 11.59 -1.19
C ASP A 92 -4.34 10.40 -1.46
N LEU A 93 -5.48 10.62 -2.10
CA LEU A 93 -6.53 9.62 -2.36
C LEU A 93 -6.81 8.71 -1.14
N GLY A 94 -6.87 9.30 0.05
CA GLY A 94 -7.16 8.58 1.28
C GLY A 94 -5.97 7.88 1.93
N VAL A 95 -4.76 7.95 1.35
CA VAL A 95 -3.52 7.41 1.91
C VAL A 95 -2.62 8.53 2.37
N THR A 96 -2.11 8.46 3.60
CA THR A 96 -1.13 9.41 4.12
C THR A 96 0.27 9.01 3.66
N MET A 97 0.90 9.87 2.87
CA MET A 97 2.26 9.75 2.38
C MET A 97 3.18 10.62 3.23
N SER A 98 4.31 10.10 3.71
CA SER A 98 5.24 10.82 4.56
C SER A 98 6.58 11.04 3.85
N ALA A 99 7.22 12.19 4.08
CA ALA A 99 8.47 12.61 3.43
C ALA A 99 9.67 11.64 3.67
N ASP A 100 9.62 10.87 4.75
CA ASP A 100 10.61 9.83 5.05
C ASP A 100 10.38 8.52 4.27
N GLY A 101 9.31 8.45 3.48
CA GLY A 101 8.90 7.26 2.75
C GLY A 101 8.38 6.13 3.63
N SER A 102 8.11 6.39 4.91
CA SER A 102 7.44 5.44 5.80
C SER A 102 5.91 5.57 5.67
N PHE A 103 5.21 4.53 6.09
CA PHE A 103 3.75 4.55 6.21
C PHE A 103 3.29 4.45 7.66
N ALA A 104 4.13 4.89 8.61
CA ALA A 104 3.82 4.83 10.04
C ALA A 104 2.57 5.65 10.38
N ASP A 105 2.46 6.86 9.82
CA ASP A 105 1.30 7.74 9.99
C ASP A 105 0.04 7.14 9.38
N GLN A 106 0.14 6.60 8.15
CA GLN A 106 -0.97 5.89 7.52
C GLN A 106 -1.47 4.74 8.39
N ILE A 107 -0.56 3.91 8.90
CA ILE A 107 -0.92 2.78 9.77
C ILE A 107 -1.53 3.27 11.08
N SER A 108 -1.04 4.37 11.64
CA SER A 108 -1.64 5.00 12.82
C SER A 108 -3.07 5.45 12.54
N ASN A 109 -3.30 6.13 11.43
CA ASN A 109 -4.61 6.65 11.04
C ASN A 109 -5.62 5.52 10.80
N VAL A 110 -5.25 4.49 10.03
CA VAL A 110 -6.16 3.36 9.74
C VAL A 110 -6.45 2.53 11.00
N THR A 111 -5.46 2.33 11.88
CA THR A 111 -5.69 1.58 13.14
C THR A 111 -6.57 2.37 14.10
N THR A 112 -6.43 3.68 14.18
CA THR A 112 -7.31 4.55 14.98
C THR A 112 -8.74 4.49 14.46
N SER A 113 -8.94 4.66 13.16
CA SER A 113 -10.24 4.60 12.51
C SER A 113 -10.91 3.22 12.66
N ALA A 114 -10.12 2.15 12.52
CA ALA A 114 -10.61 0.78 12.68
C ALA A 114 -11.00 0.48 14.14
N ASN A 115 -10.21 0.91 15.13
CA ASN A 115 -10.54 0.77 16.55
C ASN A 115 -11.81 1.53 16.93
N LEU A 116 -11.97 2.76 16.40
CA LEU A 116 -13.19 3.53 16.61
C LEU A 116 -14.41 2.79 16.04
N LYS A 117 -14.28 2.23 14.83
CA LYS A 117 -15.35 1.43 14.23
C LYS A 117 -15.66 0.17 15.02
N CYS A 118 -14.62 -0.54 15.52
CA CYS A 118 -14.80 -1.67 16.42
C CYS A 118 -15.58 -1.29 17.69
N TRP A 119 -15.22 -0.15 18.29
CA TRP A 119 -15.91 0.36 19.49
C TRP A 119 -17.38 0.65 19.21
N TRP A 120 -17.70 1.32 18.07
CA TRP A 120 -19.08 1.57 17.65
C TRP A 120 -19.88 0.27 17.50
N ILE A 121 -19.33 -0.73 16.82
CA ILE A 121 -19.99 -2.03 16.63
C ILE A 121 -20.26 -2.68 17.99
N LEU A 122 -19.26 -2.77 18.85
CA LEU A 122 -19.38 -3.44 20.15
C LEU A 122 -20.33 -2.71 21.12
N ARG A 123 -20.53 -1.40 20.94
CA ARG A 123 -21.50 -0.61 21.71
C ARG A 123 -22.91 -0.74 21.16
N SER A 124 -23.08 -0.82 19.86
CA SER A 124 -24.38 -0.90 19.20
C SER A 124 -25.01 -2.28 19.25
N PHE A 125 -24.19 -3.34 19.30
CA PHE A 125 -24.66 -4.73 19.35
C PHE A 125 -24.45 -5.32 20.73
N ILE A 126 -25.54 -5.75 21.37
CA ILE A 126 -25.51 -6.43 22.69
C ILE A 126 -24.99 -7.86 22.51
N THR A 127 -25.41 -8.54 21.41
CA THR A 127 -24.95 -9.90 21.15
C THR A 127 -23.44 -9.96 20.92
N ARG A 128 -22.85 -11.04 21.40
CA ARG A 128 -21.43 -11.38 21.16
C ARG A 128 -21.29 -12.63 20.28
N ASP A 129 -22.33 -12.99 19.56
CA ASP A 129 -22.35 -14.16 18.72
C ASP A 129 -21.39 -14.02 17.54
N ARG A 130 -20.82 -15.14 17.13
CA ARG A 130 -19.82 -15.22 16.06
C ARG A 130 -20.32 -14.62 14.74
N MET A 131 -21.49 -15.06 14.27
CA MET A 131 -21.97 -14.70 12.94
C MET A 131 -22.18 -13.19 12.76
N PRO A 132 -22.95 -12.50 13.62
CA PRO A 132 -23.13 -11.06 13.50
C PRO A 132 -21.81 -10.29 13.57
N LEU A 133 -20.96 -10.57 14.56
CA LEU A 133 -19.73 -9.80 14.76
C LEU A 133 -18.69 -10.03 13.66
N VAL A 134 -18.54 -11.25 13.14
CA VAL A 134 -17.66 -11.52 12.00
C VAL A 134 -18.18 -10.84 10.73
N THR A 135 -19.49 -10.79 10.52
CA THR A 135 -20.10 -10.08 9.40
C THR A 135 -19.83 -8.58 9.49
N GLN A 136 -20.02 -7.97 10.68
CA GLN A 136 -19.72 -6.56 10.90
C GLN A 136 -18.23 -6.24 10.73
N TRP A 137 -17.35 -7.13 11.21
CA TRP A 137 -15.92 -7.00 10.96
C TRP A 137 -15.60 -6.93 9.46
N LYS A 138 -16.09 -7.90 8.69
CA LYS A 138 -15.82 -8.01 7.26
C LYS A 138 -16.37 -6.82 6.45
N SER A 139 -17.51 -6.29 6.83
CA SER A 139 -18.17 -5.21 6.12
C SER A 139 -17.72 -3.81 6.52
N LEU A 140 -17.35 -3.57 7.78
CA LEU A 140 -17.15 -2.22 8.31
C LEU A 140 -15.71 -1.94 8.76
N VAL A 141 -14.99 -2.94 9.28
CA VAL A 141 -13.64 -2.74 9.84
C VAL A 141 -12.55 -3.15 8.86
N GLN A 142 -12.67 -4.35 8.32
CA GLN A 142 -11.69 -4.94 7.43
C GLN A 142 -11.38 -4.07 6.20
N PRO A 143 -12.36 -3.44 5.51
CA PRO A 143 -12.06 -2.55 4.38
C PRO A 143 -11.20 -1.34 4.76
N ILE A 144 -11.32 -0.81 5.97
CA ILE A 144 -10.48 0.29 6.46
C ILE A 144 -9.00 -0.14 6.52
N LEU A 145 -8.75 -1.38 6.99
CA LEU A 145 -7.42 -1.95 7.17
C LEU A 145 -6.80 -2.49 5.86
N GLU A 146 -7.59 -2.59 4.79
CA GLU A 146 -7.18 -3.21 3.52
C GLU A 146 -7.16 -2.22 2.35
N TYR A 147 -7.75 -1.03 2.49
CA TYR A 147 -7.77 -0.03 1.43
C TYR A 147 -6.34 0.34 1.00
N CYS A 148 -6.02 0.17 -0.28
CA CYS A 148 -4.69 0.43 -0.86
C CYS A 148 -3.52 -0.25 -0.13
N CYS A 149 -3.75 -1.35 0.59
CA CYS A 149 -2.71 -2.01 1.39
C CYS A 149 -1.51 -2.50 0.56
N GLN A 150 -1.63 -2.64 -0.75
CA GLN A 150 -0.53 -2.94 -1.67
C GLN A 150 0.54 -1.85 -1.65
N LEU A 151 0.15 -0.59 -1.42
CA LEU A 151 1.05 0.55 -1.36
C LEU A 151 1.78 0.63 -0.02
N TRP A 152 1.06 0.47 1.09
CA TRP A 152 1.55 0.74 2.44
C TRP A 152 1.73 -0.51 3.32
N CYS A 153 1.97 -1.68 2.72
CA CYS A 153 2.17 -2.92 3.47
C CYS A 153 3.39 -2.81 4.40
N PRO A 154 3.23 -2.90 5.73
CA PRO A 154 4.35 -2.78 6.65
C PRO A 154 5.22 -4.03 6.66
N ASN A 155 6.53 -3.82 6.86
CA ASN A 155 7.50 -4.89 7.12
C ASN A 155 8.14 -4.76 8.51
N SER A 156 7.89 -3.68 9.22
CA SER A 156 8.35 -3.51 10.59
C SER A 156 7.49 -4.34 11.54
N PRO A 157 8.07 -5.20 12.40
CA PRO A 157 7.31 -6.02 13.34
C PRO A 157 6.36 -5.20 14.23
N GLY A 158 6.77 -4.02 14.67
CA GLY A 158 5.94 -3.14 15.49
C GLY A 158 4.70 -2.61 14.75
N LEU A 159 4.83 -2.26 13.47
CA LEU A 159 3.70 -1.79 12.66
C LEU A 159 2.76 -2.94 12.28
N ILE A 160 3.31 -4.14 12.01
CA ILE A 160 2.50 -5.35 11.80
C ILE A 160 1.71 -5.64 13.07
N GLN A 161 2.37 -5.64 14.24
CA GLN A 161 1.72 -5.84 15.53
C GLN A 161 0.59 -4.84 15.79
N LYS A 162 0.80 -3.56 15.44
CA LYS A 162 -0.19 -2.50 15.62
C LYS A 162 -1.48 -2.82 14.84
N LEU A 163 -1.35 -3.32 13.62
CA LEU A 163 -2.50 -3.74 12.79
C LEU A 163 -3.16 -5.01 13.34
N GLU A 164 -2.37 -6.07 13.61
CA GLU A 164 -2.91 -7.34 14.09
C GLU A 164 -3.61 -7.20 15.44
N LYS A 165 -3.15 -6.28 16.32
CA LYS A 165 -3.82 -5.99 17.60
C LYS A 165 -5.25 -5.50 17.44
N VAL A 166 -5.59 -4.79 16.37
CA VAL A 166 -6.96 -4.36 16.10
C VAL A 166 -7.86 -5.59 15.95
N GLN A 167 -7.42 -6.55 15.13
CA GLN A 167 -8.17 -7.80 14.87
C GLN A 167 -8.26 -8.67 16.12
N LEU A 168 -7.14 -8.88 16.82
CA LEU A 168 -7.09 -9.62 18.07
C LEU A 168 -8.06 -9.05 19.12
N ASN A 169 -7.99 -7.73 19.35
CA ASN A 169 -8.81 -7.08 20.38
C ASN A 169 -10.31 -7.17 20.07
N TYR A 170 -10.68 -7.09 18.82
CA TYR A 170 -12.07 -7.25 18.40
C TYR A 170 -12.51 -8.70 18.51
N PHE A 171 -11.73 -9.66 18.07
CA PHE A 171 -12.10 -11.09 18.09
C PHE A 171 -12.22 -11.63 19.51
N ARG A 172 -11.41 -11.14 20.46
CA ARG A 172 -11.55 -11.46 21.88
C ARG A 172 -12.92 -11.09 22.47
N LYS A 173 -13.69 -10.21 21.83
CA LYS A 173 -15.03 -9.83 22.28
C LYS A 173 -16.14 -10.76 21.77
N ILE A 174 -15.80 -11.68 20.87
CA ILE A 174 -16.71 -12.70 20.37
C ILE A 174 -16.81 -13.83 21.41
N SER A 175 -18.02 -14.35 21.64
CA SER A 175 -18.27 -15.42 22.59
C SER A 175 -17.40 -16.63 22.33
N GLY A 176 -16.73 -17.13 23.39
CA GLY A 176 -15.85 -18.30 23.33
C GLY A 176 -14.50 -18.06 22.65
N MET A 177 -14.08 -16.77 22.46
CA MET A 177 -12.78 -16.42 21.88
C MET A 177 -11.80 -15.81 22.89
N SER A 178 -12.25 -15.35 24.06
CA SER A 178 -11.43 -14.63 25.04
C SER A 178 -10.19 -15.40 25.51
N ASP A 179 -10.34 -16.71 25.70
CA ASP A 179 -9.32 -17.59 26.31
C ASP A 179 -8.42 -18.26 25.28
N LEU A 180 -8.72 -18.07 23.99
CA LEU A 180 -7.94 -18.61 22.89
C LEU A 180 -6.78 -17.69 22.55
N ASP A 181 -5.65 -18.28 22.13
CA ASP A 181 -4.61 -17.50 21.50
C ASP A 181 -5.06 -16.96 20.13
N TYR A 182 -4.27 -16.05 19.56
CA TYR A 182 -4.65 -15.36 18.32
C TYR A 182 -4.81 -16.31 17.12
N TRP A 183 -3.98 -17.37 17.06
CA TRP A 183 -4.04 -18.37 15.98
C TRP A 183 -5.29 -19.20 16.06
N ASP A 184 -5.62 -19.66 17.25
CA ASP A 184 -6.81 -20.47 17.50
C ASP A 184 -8.07 -19.66 17.25
N GLN A 185 -8.06 -18.35 17.58
CA GLN A 185 -9.14 -17.43 17.19
C GLN A 185 -9.30 -17.38 15.68
N LEU A 186 -8.22 -17.18 14.93
CA LEU A 186 -8.25 -17.11 13.46
C LEU A 186 -8.76 -18.43 12.85
N LYS A 187 -8.22 -19.55 13.29
CA LYS A 187 -8.65 -20.89 12.84
C LYS A 187 -10.14 -21.11 13.12
N ARG A 188 -10.57 -20.86 14.37
CA ARG A 188 -11.97 -21.05 14.77
C ARG A 188 -12.95 -20.14 14.05
N LEU A 189 -12.53 -18.92 13.71
CA LEU A 189 -13.32 -17.95 12.94
C LEU A 189 -13.22 -18.17 11.43
N ASN A 190 -12.34 -19.05 10.96
CA ASN A 190 -11.99 -19.23 9.53
C ASN A 190 -11.60 -17.90 8.89
N MET A 191 -10.66 -17.21 9.53
CA MET A 191 -10.14 -15.91 9.13
C MET A 191 -8.64 -16.00 8.92
N TYR A 192 -8.11 -15.18 8.03
CA TYR A 192 -6.68 -14.96 7.87
C TYR A 192 -6.18 -13.85 8.80
N SER A 193 -4.88 -13.88 9.13
CA SER A 193 -4.20 -12.71 9.68
C SER A 193 -4.26 -11.54 8.69
N LEU A 194 -4.16 -10.33 9.19
CA LEU A 194 -4.10 -9.14 8.33
C LEU A 194 -2.83 -9.13 7.47
N GLN A 195 -1.72 -9.73 7.95
CA GLN A 195 -0.52 -9.90 7.16
C GLN A 195 -0.77 -10.81 5.94
N ARG A 196 -1.33 -11.99 6.15
CA ARG A 196 -1.67 -12.94 5.07
C ARG A 196 -2.64 -12.31 4.07
N ARG A 197 -3.60 -11.55 4.54
CA ARG A 197 -4.54 -10.86 3.65
C ARG A 197 -3.86 -9.83 2.76
N ARG A 198 -2.92 -9.05 3.31
CA ARG A 198 -2.13 -8.08 2.52
C ARG A 198 -1.26 -8.76 1.48
N GLU A 199 -0.57 -9.84 1.84
CA GLU A 199 0.22 -10.64 0.89
C GLU A 199 -0.66 -11.19 -0.24
N ARG A 200 -1.83 -11.71 0.10
CA ARG A 200 -2.83 -12.15 -0.88
C ARG A 200 -3.22 -11.04 -1.85
N TYR A 201 -3.51 -9.84 -1.37
CA TYR A 201 -3.85 -8.71 -2.24
C TYR A 201 -2.68 -8.29 -3.14
N ILE A 202 -1.48 -8.30 -2.63
CA ILE A 202 -0.27 -8.00 -3.40
C ILE A 202 -0.10 -9.02 -4.53
N VAL A 203 -0.21 -10.31 -4.25
CA VAL A 203 -0.12 -11.38 -5.28
C VAL A 203 -1.19 -11.20 -6.35
N ILE A 204 -2.44 -10.95 -5.96
CA ILE A 204 -3.54 -10.69 -6.91
C ILE A 204 -3.24 -9.46 -7.77
N TYR A 205 -2.67 -8.41 -7.18
CA TYR A 205 -2.35 -7.18 -7.92
C TYR A 205 -1.22 -7.41 -8.93
N VAL A 206 -0.16 -8.13 -8.55
CA VAL A 206 0.91 -8.52 -9.49
C VAL A 206 0.33 -9.35 -10.64
N TRP A 207 -0.52 -10.34 -10.34
CA TRP A 207 -1.19 -11.12 -11.38
C TRP A 207 -2.02 -10.24 -12.32
N LYS A 208 -2.77 -9.27 -11.78
CA LYS A 208 -3.55 -8.32 -12.61
C LYS A 208 -2.67 -7.50 -13.55
N ILE A 209 -1.48 -7.07 -13.11
CA ILE A 209 -0.50 -6.37 -13.96
C ILE A 209 -0.06 -7.30 -15.10
N LEU A 210 0.28 -8.54 -14.79
CA LEU A 210 0.72 -9.53 -15.77
C LEU A 210 -0.35 -9.92 -16.79
N GLU A 211 -1.63 -9.80 -16.42
CA GLU A 211 -2.79 -10.02 -17.30
C GLU A 211 -3.27 -8.72 -17.97
N ALA A 212 -2.50 -7.64 -17.93
CA ALA A 212 -2.86 -6.33 -18.48
C ALA A 212 -4.24 -5.80 -17.99
N LYS A 213 -4.71 -6.24 -16.81
CA LYS A 213 -5.97 -5.78 -16.20
C LYS A 213 -5.81 -4.47 -15.43
N VAL A 214 -4.58 -4.08 -15.17
CA VAL A 214 -4.18 -2.80 -14.58
C VAL A 214 -2.87 -2.35 -15.24
N PRO A 215 -2.56 -1.04 -15.26
CA PRO A 215 -1.33 -0.53 -15.86
C PRO A 215 -0.08 -1.22 -15.33
N ASN A 216 0.89 -1.47 -16.22
CA ASN A 216 2.17 -2.06 -15.87
C ASN A 216 3.20 -0.95 -15.62
N PHE A 217 3.77 -0.92 -14.44
CA PHE A 217 4.81 0.03 -14.02
C PHE A 217 6.23 -0.57 -14.10
N GLY A 218 6.51 -1.35 -15.14
CA GLY A 218 7.84 -1.94 -15.38
C GLY A 218 8.05 -3.33 -14.75
N ILE A 219 6.98 -4.08 -14.52
CA ILE A 219 7.08 -5.49 -14.12
C ILE A 219 7.27 -6.35 -15.38
N GLU A 220 8.39 -7.08 -15.41
CA GLU A 220 8.70 -8.03 -16.47
C GLU A 220 8.33 -9.45 -16.06
N ALA A 221 7.45 -10.07 -16.85
CA ALA A 221 7.19 -11.49 -16.74
C ALA A 221 8.20 -12.27 -17.60
N VAL A 222 8.73 -13.33 -17.04
CA VAL A 222 9.57 -14.30 -17.76
C VAL A 222 8.85 -15.64 -17.71
N ALA A 223 8.72 -16.28 -18.85
CA ALA A 223 8.20 -17.64 -18.94
C ALA A 223 9.36 -18.61 -19.23
N SER A 224 9.42 -19.69 -18.49
CA SER A 224 10.40 -20.74 -18.67
C SER A 224 9.69 -22.09 -18.66
N SER A 225 10.13 -23.00 -19.49
CA SER A 225 9.61 -24.38 -19.53
C SER A 225 9.78 -25.10 -18.18
N ARG A 226 10.85 -24.76 -17.44
CA ARG A 226 11.20 -25.40 -16.16
C ARG A 226 10.52 -24.77 -14.96
N SER A 227 10.44 -23.43 -14.89
CA SER A 227 9.92 -22.68 -13.72
C SER A 227 8.54 -22.09 -13.94
N GLY A 228 7.98 -22.21 -15.14
CA GLY A 228 6.75 -21.55 -15.52
C GLY A 228 6.86 -20.04 -15.57
N ARG A 229 5.75 -19.35 -15.39
CA ARG A 229 5.67 -17.89 -15.34
C ARG A 229 6.22 -17.36 -14.01
N TYR A 230 7.17 -16.45 -14.06
CA TYR A 230 7.71 -15.75 -12.90
C TYR A 230 8.08 -14.30 -13.24
N CYS A 231 8.21 -13.47 -12.21
CA CYS A 231 8.62 -12.09 -12.37
C CYS A 231 10.12 -11.93 -12.13
N ARG A 232 10.79 -11.15 -12.98
CA ARG A 232 12.19 -10.75 -12.73
C ARG A 232 12.23 -9.77 -11.56
N VAL A 233 12.81 -10.18 -10.44
CA VAL A 233 12.99 -9.31 -9.27
C VAL A 233 14.20 -8.41 -9.52
N PRO A 234 14.05 -7.07 -9.45
CA PRO A 234 15.17 -6.17 -9.64
C PRO A 234 16.28 -6.38 -8.60
N LEU A 235 17.53 -6.40 -9.05
CA LEU A 235 18.67 -6.44 -8.17
C LEU A 235 18.81 -5.12 -7.42
N LEU A 236 18.91 -5.19 -6.10
CA LEU A 236 19.13 -4.02 -5.27
C LEU A 236 20.63 -3.71 -5.27
N LYS A 237 21.01 -2.53 -5.80
CA LYS A 237 22.41 -2.09 -5.83
C LYS A 237 23.00 -2.08 -4.41
N THR A 238 24.11 -2.77 -4.20
CA THR A 238 24.81 -2.84 -2.91
C THR A 238 25.37 -1.48 -2.47
N THR A 239 25.69 -0.61 -3.44
CA THR A 239 26.17 0.76 -3.22
C THR A 239 25.09 1.74 -2.75
N ALA A 240 23.80 1.37 -2.86
CA ALA A 240 22.73 2.22 -2.36
C ALA A 240 22.76 2.28 -0.83
N ALA A 241 22.46 3.47 -0.28
CA ALA A 241 22.37 3.64 1.17
C ALA A 241 21.36 2.65 1.78
N SER A 242 21.66 2.13 2.97
CA SER A 242 20.89 1.08 3.66
C SER A 242 19.39 1.37 3.72
N SER A 243 19.00 2.62 4.02
CA SER A 243 17.58 3.02 4.09
C SER A 243 16.90 3.01 2.71
N THR A 244 17.58 3.49 1.64
CA THR A 244 17.04 3.43 0.27
C THR A 244 16.86 1.99 -0.18
N ARG A 245 17.82 1.12 0.15
CA ARG A 245 17.75 -0.31 -0.13
C ARG A 245 16.59 -0.95 0.62
N THR A 246 16.38 -0.58 1.87
CA THR A 246 15.25 -1.07 2.68
C THR A 246 13.90 -0.64 2.10
N ILE A 247 13.74 0.65 1.71
CA ILE A 247 12.50 1.14 1.09
C ILE A 247 12.21 0.41 -0.22
N ARG A 248 13.23 0.25 -1.09
CA ARG A 248 13.09 -0.49 -2.35
C ARG A 248 12.75 -1.96 -2.13
N PHE A 249 13.42 -2.62 -1.19
CA PHE A 249 13.13 -4.02 -0.85
C PHE A 249 11.67 -4.21 -0.40
N ARG A 250 11.12 -3.24 0.31
CA ARG A 250 9.74 -3.25 0.82
C ARG A 250 8.70 -2.85 -0.22
N SER A 251 9.14 -2.22 -1.31
CA SER A 251 8.22 -1.77 -2.36
C SER A 251 7.52 -2.95 -3.04
N MET A 252 6.35 -2.69 -3.59
CA MET A 252 5.61 -3.68 -4.38
C MET A 252 6.44 -4.20 -5.57
N GLY A 253 7.27 -3.35 -6.19
CA GLY A 253 8.14 -3.71 -7.30
C GLY A 253 9.27 -4.70 -6.94
N VAL A 254 9.50 -4.99 -5.67
CA VAL A 254 10.46 -6.02 -5.22
C VAL A 254 9.75 -7.08 -4.40
N ASN A 255 9.13 -6.70 -3.30
CA ASN A 255 8.48 -7.65 -2.40
C ASN A 255 7.26 -8.33 -3.04
N GLY A 256 6.47 -7.58 -3.80
CA GLY A 256 5.31 -8.15 -4.50
C GLY A 256 5.70 -9.22 -5.52
N LEU A 257 6.81 -8.99 -6.24
CA LEU A 257 7.33 -9.97 -7.20
C LEU A 257 7.87 -11.23 -6.52
N ARG A 258 8.51 -11.08 -5.35
CA ARG A 258 8.95 -12.22 -4.53
C ARG A 258 7.78 -13.05 -4.03
N LEU A 259 6.74 -12.39 -3.50
CA LEU A 259 5.51 -13.04 -3.06
C LEU A 259 4.82 -13.79 -4.22
N PHE A 260 4.72 -13.19 -5.39
CA PHE A 260 4.16 -13.84 -6.57
C PHE A 260 5.00 -15.07 -6.98
N ASN A 261 6.33 -14.96 -6.98
CA ASN A 261 7.23 -16.05 -7.35
C ASN A 261 7.18 -17.22 -6.36
N ALA A 262 6.81 -16.98 -5.10
CA ALA A 262 6.65 -18.02 -4.08
C ALA A 262 5.35 -18.83 -4.25
N VAL A 263 4.37 -18.32 -5.01
CA VAL A 263 3.14 -19.06 -5.28
C VAL A 263 3.44 -20.26 -6.20
N PRO A 264 2.79 -21.44 -6.01
CA PRO A 264 3.00 -22.62 -6.84
C PRO A 264 2.83 -22.34 -8.34
N GLN A 265 3.65 -23.02 -9.16
CA GLN A 265 3.72 -22.82 -10.61
C GLN A 265 2.36 -22.94 -11.29
N HIS A 266 1.54 -23.92 -10.92
CA HIS A 266 0.22 -24.13 -11.54
C HIS A 266 -0.73 -22.96 -11.32
N ILE A 267 -0.60 -22.20 -10.22
CA ILE A 267 -1.37 -20.97 -9.94
C ILE A 267 -0.76 -19.80 -10.69
N ARG A 268 0.59 -19.64 -10.65
CA ARG A 268 1.28 -18.54 -11.37
C ARG A 268 1.05 -18.59 -12.88
N ASN A 269 0.93 -19.79 -13.43
CA ASN A 269 0.68 -20.00 -14.86
C ASN A 269 -0.78 -19.74 -15.29
N MET A 270 -1.69 -19.50 -14.34
CA MET A 270 -3.06 -19.16 -14.68
C MET A 270 -3.09 -17.84 -15.45
N SER A 271 -3.56 -17.89 -16.70
CA SER A 271 -3.73 -16.75 -17.61
C SER A 271 -5.09 -16.85 -18.30
N ASN A 272 -5.55 -15.73 -18.86
CA ASN A 272 -6.81 -15.65 -19.60
C ASN A 272 -8.04 -16.13 -18.81
N CYS A 273 -8.00 -16.02 -17.48
CA CYS A 273 -9.12 -16.38 -16.61
C CYS A 273 -9.69 -15.15 -15.88
N SER A 274 -10.83 -15.33 -15.22
CA SER A 274 -11.42 -14.28 -14.41
C SER A 274 -10.58 -14.02 -13.16
N VAL A 275 -10.68 -12.80 -12.62
CA VAL A 275 -10.02 -12.43 -11.34
C VAL A 275 -10.51 -13.35 -10.21
N GLU A 276 -11.78 -13.71 -10.22
CA GLU A 276 -12.43 -14.58 -9.24
C GLU A 276 -11.89 -16.01 -9.31
N THR A 277 -11.65 -16.52 -10.53
CA THR A 277 -11.04 -17.84 -10.73
C THR A 277 -9.63 -17.90 -10.15
N PHE A 278 -8.80 -16.87 -10.44
CA PHE A 278 -7.45 -16.76 -9.86
C PHE A 278 -7.49 -16.65 -8.34
N LYS A 279 -8.34 -15.75 -7.79
CA LYS A 279 -8.54 -15.61 -6.34
C LYS A 279 -8.91 -16.94 -5.69
N GLY A 280 -9.83 -17.68 -6.28
CA GLY A 280 -10.27 -18.98 -5.77
C GLY A 280 -9.15 -20.01 -5.71
N ALA A 281 -8.29 -20.09 -6.73
CA ALA A 281 -7.13 -20.97 -6.76
C ALA A 281 -6.08 -20.54 -5.70
N LEU A 282 -5.78 -19.24 -5.62
CA LEU A 282 -4.87 -18.70 -4.64
C LEU A 282 -5.37 -18.95 -3.20
N ASP A 283 -6.67 -18.77 -2.94
CA ASP A 283 -7.25 -19.01 -1.62
C ASP A 283 -7.21 -20.49 -1.20
N LYS A 284 -7.39 -21.41 -2.15
CA LYS A 284 -7.23 -22.85 -1.90
C LYS A 284 -5.79 -23.17 -1.47
N TYR A 285 -4.81 -22.59 -2.14
CA TYR A 285 -3.40 -22.74 -1.77
C TYR A 285 -3.10 -22.11 -0.41
N LEU A 286 -3.48 -20.85 -0.18
CA LEU A 286 -3.18 -20.14 1.05
C LEU A 286 -3.80 -20.78 2.30
N LYS A 287 -4.90 -21.52 2.16
CA LYS A 287 -5.49 -22.31 3.26
C LYS A 287 -4.59 -23.48 3.71
N GLN A 288 -3.71 -23.96 2.83
CA GLN A 288 -2.78 -25.04 3.15
C GLN A 288 -1.46 -24.53 3.77
N VAL A 289 -1.19 -23.22 3.59
CA VAL A 289 0.00 -22.57 4.14
C VAL A 289 -0.30 -22.07 5.54
N THR A 290 0.51 -22.46 6.53
CA THR A 290 0.32 -22.05 7.93
C THR A 290 0.30 -20.52 8.06
N ASP A 291 -0.74 -19.99 8.71
CA ASP A 291 -0.91 -18.55 8.94
C ASP A 291 -0.69 -18.22 10.43
N GLU A 292 0.57 -18.16 10.83
CA GLU A 292 1.01 -17.87 12.19
C GLU A 292 2.06 -16.74 12.19
N PRO A 293 1.64 -15.44 12.01
CA PRO A 293 2.59 -14.33 11.95
C PRO A 293 3.42 -14.21 13.22
N ARG A 294 4.72 -14.05 13.07
CA ARG A 294 5.62 -13.71 14.18
C ARG A 294 5.43 -12.25 14.58
N VAL A 295 4.44 -12.01 15.43
CA VAL A 295 4.17 -10.67 15.92
C VAL A 295 4.56 -10.61 17.40
N PRO A 296 5.65 -9.91 17.76
CA PRO A 296 6.07 -9.78 19.16
C PRO A 296 4.92 -9.31 20.04
N GLY A 297 4.72 -9.95 21.19
CA GLY A 297 3.68 -9.60 22.16
C GLY A 297 2.26 -10.08 21.82
N LEU A 298 2.03 -10.75 20.69
CA LEU A 298 0.79 -11.46 20.40
C LEU A 298 0.87 -12.97 20.67
N ILE A 299 2.10 -13.50 20.76
CA ILE A 299 2.36 -14.92 20.98
C ILE A 299 3.43 -15.07 22.04
N LYS A 300 3.25 -16.04 22.95
CA LYS A 300 4.25 -16.37 23.95
C LYS A 300 5.44 -17.13 23.37
N TYR A 301 5.24 -17.96 22.35
CA TYR A 301 6.31 -18.71 21.68
C TYR A 301 5.92 -19.07 20.25
N CYS A 302 6.71 -18.62 19.27
CA CYS A 302 6.71 -19.22 17.94
C CYS A 302 8.15 -19.63 17.61
N SER A 303 8.40 -20.92 17.49
CA SER A 303 9.70 -21.52 17.16
C SER A 303 9.96 -21.56 15.65
N ARG A 304 9.01 -21.17 14.82
CA ARG A 304 9.08 -21.29 13.36
C ARG A 304 9.36 -19.95 12.68
N GLY A 305 9.87 -20.02 11.46
CA GLY A 305 10.27 -18.92 10.60
C GLY A 305 9.26 -17.78 10.41
N SER A 306 9.43 -16.97 9.40
CA SER A 306 8.51 -15.89 9.03
C SER A 306 7.12 -16.43 8.69
N ASN A 307 6.08 -15.63 8.94
CA ASN A 307 4.72 -15.92 8.49
C ASN A 307 4.51 -15.54 7.02
N SER A 308 5.51 -14.93 6.39
CA SER A 308 5.44 -14.61 4.98
C SER A 308 5.35 -15.88 4.15
N SER A 309 4.49 -15.88 3.14
CA SER A 309 4.39 -16.96 2.16
C SER A 309 5.67 -17.14 1.33
N VAL A 310 6.61 -16.19 1.41
CA VAL A 310 7.95 -16.27 0.77
C VAL A 310 8.92 -17.09 1.59
N ASP A 311 8.74 -17.11 2.91
CA ASP A 311 9.70 -17.71 3.85
C ASP A 311 9.23 -19.10 4.36
N GLN A 312 8.14 -19.60 3.83
CA GLN A 312 7.57 -20.94 4.03
C GLN A 312 7.79 -21.82 2.80
#